data_91698fc9e4db7e40854541c7eb42c571
#
_entry.id   91698fc9e4db7e40854541c7eb42c571
#
_cell.length_a   1.000
_cell.length_b   1.000
_cell.length_c   1.000
_cell.angle_alpha   90.00
_cell.angle_beta   90.00
_cell.angle_gamma   90.00
#
_symmetry.space_group_name_H-M   'P 1'
#
loop_
_entity.id
_entity.type
_entity.pdbx_description
1 polymer ?
#
loop_
_entity_poly.entity_id
_entity_poly.type
_entity_poly.pdbx_seq_one_letter_code
_entity_poly.pdbx_strand_id
1 'polypeptide(L)'
;MYLVKEFQRLKAAEQAQLGWSVRRELSKINYHIHTDAIKHNLIPVRLSKQQMSMVYANEADVLNVALFGFTAKEWRDAHADLQGNVRDYATVNQLICLSNMESLNSVLIKEGLPQPERLQKLNQIAISQMTVLESIGENRLLK
;
A
#
# COMPACT_ATOMS: atom_id res chain seq x y z
N MET A 1 10.50 25.92 26.66
CA MET A 1 11.60 24.95 26.46
C MET A 1 11.23 23.54 26.87
N TYR A 2 10.59 23.38 28.02
CA TYR A 2 10.13 22.05 28.48
C TYR A 2 9.14 21.40 27.50
N LEU A 3 8.17 22.15 26.96
CA LEU A 3 7.18 21.65 26.03
C LEU A 3 7.80 21.15 24.71
N VAL A 4 8.86 21.80 24.24
CA VAL A 4 9.53 21.42 23.01
C VAL A 4 10.25 20.08 23.19
N LYS A 5 10.91 19.86 24.33
CA LYS A 5 11.57 18.60 24.62
C LYS A 5 10.58 17.44 24.74
N GLU A 6 9.43 17.66 25.37
CA GLU A 6 8.38 16.66 25.48
C GLU A 6 7.82 16.27 24.11
N PHE A 7 7.57 17.27 23.28
CA PHE A 7 7.09 17.03 21.92
C PHE A 7 8.06 16.21 21.09
N GLN A 8 9.36 16.55 21.17
CA GLN A 8 10.40 15.83 20.45
C GLN A 8 10.54 14.39 20.95
N ARG A 9 10.42 14.17 22.25
CA ARG A 9 10.48 12.83 22.84
C ARG A 9 9.32 11.96 22.37
N LEU A 10 8.11 12.50 22.36
CA LEU A 10 6.91 11.77 21.89
C LEU A 10 7.03 11.45 20.42
N LYS A 11 7.52 12.37 19.62
CA LYS A 11 7.69 12.17 18.18
C LYS A 11 8.75 11.10 17.89
N ALA A 12 9.84 11.09 18.64
CA ALA A 12 10.87 10.07 18.52
C ALA A 12 10.33 8.69 18.90
N ALA A 13 9.50 8.61 19.95
CA ALA A 13 8.86 7.35 20.36
C ALA A 13 7.90 6.83 19.30
N GLU A 14 7.12 7.71 18.68
CA GLU A 14 6.23 7.34 17.58
C GLU A 14 7.02 6.80 16.39
N GLN A 15 8.09 7.47 16.01
CA GLN A 15 8.93 7.03 14.89
C GLN A 15 9.59 5.69 15.17
N ALA A 16 10.03 5.46 16.40
CA ALA A 16 10.62 4.19 16.79
C ALA A 16 9.59 3.05 16.70
N GLN A 17 8.36 3.33 17.15
CA GLN A 17 7.29 2.33 17.11
C GLN A 17 6.88 2.01 15.68
N LEU A 18 6.83 3.02 14.81
CA LEU A 18 6.60 2.84 13.38
C LEU A 18 7.70 1.97 12.76
N GLY A 19 8.96 2.20 13.13
CA GLY A 19 10.09 1.40 12.65
C GLY A 19 9.97 -0.06 13.04
N TRP A 20 9.51 -0.35 14.25
CA TRP A 20 9.28 -1.72 14.72
C TRP A 20 8.18 -2.41 13.91
N SER A 21 7.05 -1.74 13.69
CA SER A 21 5.94 -2.28 12.89
C SER A 21 6.37 -2.56 11.46
N VAL A 22 7.12 -1.65 10.86
CA VAL A 22 7.64 -1.78 9.51
C VAL A 22 8.59 -2.98 9.41
N ARG A 23 9.49 -3.14 10.37
CA ARG A 23 10.43 -4.27 10.39
C ARG A 23 9.71 -5.60 10.51
N ARG A 24 8.67 -5.67 11.31
CA ARG A 24 7.87 -6.87 11.48
C ARG A 24 7.16 -7.24 10.17
N GLU A 25 6.60 -6.27 9.50
CA GLU A 25 5.94 -6.50 8.21
C GLU A 25 6.94 -6.94 7.14
N LEU A 26 8.12 -6.32 7.11
CA LEU A 26 9.19 -6.73 6.20
C LEU A 26 9.61 -8.16 6.45
N SER A 27 9.72 -8.58 7.71
CA SER A 27 10.08 -9.96 8.06
C SER A 27 9.04 -10.95 7.55
N LYS A 28 7.75 -10.65 7.70
CA LYS A 28 6.68 -11.49 7.19
C LYS A 28 6.75 -11.63 5.67
N ILE A 29 6.96 -10.53 4.98
CA ILE A 29 7.04 -10.50 3.52
C ILE A 29 8.26 -11.26 3.03
N ASN A 30 9.41 -11.08 3.66
CA ASN A 30 10.61 -11.81 3.30
C ASN A 30 10.42 -13.32 3.46
N TYR A 31 9.75 -13.73 4.52
CA TYR A 31 9.43 -15.13 4.73
C TYR A 31 8.56 -15.68 3.60
N HIS A 32 7.52 -14.95 3.24
CA HIS A 32 6.64 -15.36 2.13
C HIS A 32 7.38 -15.41 0.80
N ILE A 33 8.22 -14.42 0.52
CA ILE A 33 9.00 -14.37 -0.70
C ILE A 33 9.94 -15.59 -0.79
N HIS A 34 10.58 -15.95 0.31
CA HIS A 34 11.50 -17.10 0.34
C HIS A 34 10.76 -18.43 0.19
N THR A 35 9.60 -18.59 0.83
CA THR A 35 8.86 -19.84 0.78
C THR A 35 8.20 -20.10 -0.56
N ASP A 36 7.78 -19.05 -1.24
CA ASP A 36 7.04 -19.20 -2.49
C ASP A 36 7.92 -19.09 -3.72
N ALA A 37 9.19 -18.82 -3.56
CA ALA A 37 10.08 -18.45 -4.66
C ALA A 37 9.44 -17.40 -5.55
N ILE A 38 8.65 -16.60 -4.98
CA ILE A 38 7.80 -15.73 -5.72
C ILE A 38 8.57 -14.49 -6.04
N LYS A 39 8.81 -14.52 -7.03
CA LYS A 39 8.84 -13.60 -8.06
C LYS A 39 7.64 -12.70 -8.10
N HIS A 40 7.19 -12.24 -6.91
CA HIS A 40 6.15 -11.27 -6.89
C HIS A 40 6.67 -10.02 -7.51
N ASN A 41 6.14 -9.77 -8.65
CA ASN A 41 6.21 -8.45 -9.19
C ASN A 41 5.38 -7.56 -8.27
N LEU A 42 6.06 -6.76 -7.44
CA LEU A 42 5.41 -5.85 -6.51
C LEU A 42 4.80 -4.64 -7.22
N ILE A 43 5.04 -4.52 -8.52
CA ILE A 43 4.45 -3.45 -9.33
C ILE A 43 3.03 -3.86 -9.68
N PRO A 44 2.03 -3.00 -9.39
CA PRO A 44 0.63 -3.32 -9.68
C PRO A 44 0.39 -3.58 -11.15
N VAL A 45 -0.54 -4.48 -11.42
CA VAL A 45 -0.99 -4.80 -12.77
C VAL A 45 -2.12 -3.85 -13.15
N ARG A 46 -2.25 -3.56 -14.44
CA ARG A 46 -3.39 -2.79 -14.94
C ARG A 46 -4.68 -3.52 -14.62
N LEU A 47 -5.68 -2.75 -14.17
CA LEU A 47 -6.97 -3.31 -13.83
C LEU A 47 -7.69 -3.81 -15.08
N SER A 48 -8.44 -4.92 -14.93
CA SER A 48 -9.29 -5.44 -15.98
C SER A 48 -10.49 -4.53 -16.19
N LYS A 49 -11.16 -4.68 -17.35
CA LYS A 49 -12.38 -3.94 -17.63
C LYS A 49 -13.47 -4.24 -16.60
N GLN A 50 -13.53 -5.48 -16.14
CA GLN A 50 -14.49 -5.89 -15.12
C GLN A 50 -14.23 -5.16 -13.80
N GLN A 51 -12.97 -5.10 -13.36
CA GLN A 51 -12.59 -4.38 -12.14
C GLN A 51 -12.92 -2.89 -12.24
N MET A 52 -12.66 -2.28 -13.39
CA MET A 52 -12.93 -0.85 -13.60
C MET A 52 -14.43 -0.53 -13.68
N SER A 53 -15.26 -1.52 -14.06
CA SER A 53 -16.70 -1.33 -14.14
C SER A 53 -17.42 -1.56 -12.80
N MET A 54 -16.76 -2.15 -11.82
CA MET A 54 -17.37 -2.41 -10.53
C MET A 54 -17.45 -1.13 -9.69
N VAL A 55 -18.52 -1.04 -8.88
CA VAL A 55 -18.66 0.03 -7.88
C VAL A 55 -18.30 -0.55 -6.52
N TYR A 56 -17.33 0.04 -5.86
CA TYR A 56 -16.86 -0.44 -4.57
C TYR A 56 -17.54 0.31 -3.44
N ALA A 57 -17.92 -0.42 -2.39
CA ALA A 57 -18.74 0.11 -1.32
C ALA A 57 -18.03 1.17 -0.47
N ASN A 58 -16.70 1.08 -0.39
CA ASN A 58 -15.92 2.04 0.41
C ASN A 58 -14.63 2.45 -0.33
N GLU A 59 -14.11 3.59 0.06
CA GLU A 59 -12.94 4.16 -0.57
C GLU A 59 -11.66 3.40 -0.23
N ALA A 60 -11.62 2.71 0.90
CA ALA A 60 -10.50 1.85 1.24
C ALA A 60 -10.33 0.73 0.20
N ASP A 61 -11.44 0.16 -0.28
CA ASP A 61 -11.38 -0.88 -1.30
C ASP A 61 -11.03 -0.33 -2.68
N VAL A 62 -11.41 0.90 -2.99
CA VAL A 62 -10.94 1.55 -4.22
C VAL A 62 -9.41 1.59 -4.22
N LEU A 63 -8.81 1.98 -3.11
CA LEU A 63 -7.35 2.03 -2.96
C LEU A 63 -6.73 0.64 -2.98
N ASN A 64 -7.35 -0.32 -2.31
CA ASN A 64 -6.86 -1.70 -2.28
C ASN A 64 -6.83 -2.30 -3.69
N VAL A 65 -7.89 -2.13 -4.45
CA VAL A 65 -7.98 -2.64 -5.83
C VAL A 65 -6.96 -1.93 -6.72
N ALA A 66 -6.82 -0.61 -6.58
CA ALA A 66 -5.89 0.17 -7.39
C ALA A 66 -4.43 -0.26 -7.17
N LEU A 67 -4.07 -0.62 -5.95
CA LEU A 67 -2.69 -0.98 -5.60
C LEU A 67 -2.43 -2.49 -5.61
N PHE A 68 -3.33 -3.26 -5.00
CA PHE A 68 -3.14 -4.70 -4.81
C PHE A 68 -3.88 -5.56 -5.82
N GLY A 69 -4.88 -5.00 -6.48
CA GLY A 69 -5.69 -5.72 -7.47
C GLY A 69 -6.87 -6.48 -6.89
N PHE A 70 -7.15 -6.35 -5.60
CA PHE A 70 -8.26 -7.03 -4.94
C PHE A 70 -8.78 -6.21 -3.75
N THR A 71 -10.03 -6.50 -3.35
CA THR A 71 -10.64 -5.90 -2.17
C THR A 71 -10.13 -6.59 -0.91
N ALA A 72 -10.39 -5.97 0.25
CA ALA A 72 -10.06 -6.57 1.54
C ALA A 72 -10.75 -7.93 1.72
N LYS A 73 -12.01 -8.03 1.29
CA LYS A 73 -12.76 -9.28 1.37
C LYS A 73 -12.15 -10.37 0.47
N GLU A 74 -11.82 -10.03 -0.76
CA GLU A 74 -11.19 -10.96 -1.69
C GLU A 74 -9.88 -11.50 -1.13
N TRP A 75 -9.10 -10.62 -0.51
CA TRP A 75 -7.84 -11.03 0.11
C TRP A 75 -8.09 -11.98 1.28
N ARG A 76 -9.05 -11.66 2.16
CA ARG A 76 -9.37 -12.51 3.31
C ARG A 76 -9.88 -13.88 2.87
N ASP A 77 -10.71 -13.93 1.84
CA ASP A 77 -11.24 -15.19 1.33
C ASP A 77 -10.14 -16.07 0.73
N ALA A 78 -9.15 -15.46 0.10
CA ALA A 78 -7.99 -16.17 -0.46
C ALA A 78 -6.96 -16.58 0.59
N HIS A 79 -6.97 -15.93 1.77
CA HIS A 79 -5.99 -16.15 2.83
C HIS A 79 -6.68 -16.43 4.17
N ALA A 80 -7.61 -17.38 4.15
CA ALA A 80 -8.44 -17.72 5.34
C ALA A 80 -7.61 -18.21 6.51
N ASP A 81 -6.40 -18.71 6.26
CA ASP A 81 -5.47 -19.20 7.28
C ASP A 81 -4.65 -18.08 7.93
N LEU A 82 -4.68 -16.87 7.38
CA LEU A 82 -3.94 -15.74 7.91
C LEU A 82 -4.84 -14.81 8.71
N GLN A 83 -4.27 -14.23 9.77
CA GLN A 83 -4.95 -13.22 10.57
C GLN A 83 -4.61 -11.83 10.01
N GLY A 84 -5.51 -10.87 10.27
CA GLY A 84 -5.31 -9.49 9.85
C GLY A 84 -5.91 -9.20 8.48
N ASN A 85 -5.38 -8.18 7.83
CA ASN A 85 -5.86 -7.74 6.52
C ASN A 85 -4.70 -7.55 5.55
N VAL A 86 -5.01 -7.20 4.31
CA VAL A 86 -4.00 -7.08 3.25
C VAL A 86 -2.91 -6.06 3.61
N ARG A 87 -3.26 -4.99 4.32
CA ARG A 87 -2.28 -3.94 4.68
C ARG A 87 -1.26 -4.42 5.70
N ASP A 88 -1.61 -5.41 6.52
CA ASP A 88 -0.68 -6.01 7.47
C ASP A 88 0.45 -6.77 6.78
N TYR A 89 0.24 -7.17 5.54
CA TYR A 89 1.22 -7.93 4.75
C TYR A 89 1.83 -7.12 3.60
N ALA A 90 1.54 -5.82 3.56
CA ALA A 90 2.07 -4.93 2.52
C ALA A 90 3.53 -4.58 2.80
N THR A 91 4.29 -4.33 1.74
CA THR A 91 5.67 -3.85 1.86
C THR A 91 5.69 -2.38 2.27
N VAL A 92 6.86 -1.91 2.72
CA VAL A 92 7.04 -0.48 3.03
C VAL A 92 6.73 0.38 1.81
N ASN A 93 7.22 -0.02 0.64
CA ASN A 93 6.96 0.72 -0.59
C ASN A 93 5.46 0.77 -0.90
N GLN A 94 4.75 -0.34 -0.72
CA GLN A 94 3.31 -0.37 -0.89
C GLN A 94 2.59 0.55 0.10
N LEU A 95 3.05 0.58 1.35
CA LEU A 95 2.46 1.47 2.36
C LEU A 95 2.71 2.95 2.04
N ILE A 96 3.89 3.28 1.55
CA ILE A 96 4.21 4.65 1.11
C ILE A 96 3.30 5.03 -0.06
N CYS A 97 3.19 4.16 -1.04
CA CYS A 97 2.33 4.37 -2.21
C CYS A 97 0.87 4.56 -1.79
N LEU A 98 0.39 3.71 -0.87
CA LEU A 98 -0.98 3.76 -0.37
C LEU A 98 -1.27 5.10 0.32
N SER A 99 -0.34 5.59 1.13
CA SER A 99 -0.47 6.88 1.79
C SER A 99 -0.59 8.03 0.79
N ASN A 100 0.25 8.01 -0.24
CA ASN A 100 0.18 8.99 -1.31
C ASN A 100 -1.14 8.92 -2.07
N MET A 101 -1.62 7.71 -2.33
CA MET A 101 -2.89 7.50 -3.01
C MET A 101 -4.08 7.97 -2.19
N GLU A 102 -4.04 7.79 -0.87
CA GLU A 102 -5.09 8.29 0.02
C GLU A 102 -5.22 9.81 -0.08
N SER A 103 -4.10 10.52 -0.02
CA SER A 103 -4.08 11.98 -0.16
C SER A 103 -4.61 12.42 -1.52
N LEU A 104 -4.15 11.76 -2.57
CA LEU A 104 -4.58 12.09 -3.93
C LEU A 104 -6.05 11.79 -4.15
N ASN A 105 -6.54 10.67 -3.64
CA ASN A 105 -7.96 10.32 -3.75
C ASN A 105 -8.84 11.37 -3.09
N SER A 106 -8.42 11.91 -1.95
CA SER A 106 -9.14 13.00 -1.29
C SER A 106 -9.28 14.22 -2.21
N VAL A 107 -8.22 14.57 -2.91
CA VAL A 107 -8.25 15.68 -3.87
C VAL A 107 -9.21 15.38 -5.03
N LEU A 108 -9.12 14.17 -5.58
CA LEU A 108 -9.96 13.77 -6.71
C LEU A 108 -11.44 13.74 -6.32
N ILE A 109 -11.76 13.33 -5.09
CA ILE A 109 -13.13 13.35 -4.58
C ILE A 109 -13.64 14.81 -4.52
N LYS A 110 -12.82 15.73 -4.01
CA LYS A 110 -13.20 17.15 -3.92
C LYS A 110 -13.40 17.76 -5.30
N GLU A 111 -12.68 17.30 -6.29
CA GLU A 111 -12.83 17.73 -7.67
C GLU A 111 -14.06 17.15 -8.35
N GLY A 112 -14.77 16.23 -7.67
CA GLY A 112 -15.98 15.63 -8.18
C GLY A 112 -15.75 14.50 -9.19
N LEU A 113 -14.55 13.92 -9.23
CA LEU A 113 -14.24 12.85 -10.16
C LEU A 113 -14.97 11.56 -9.73
N PRO A 114 -15.74 10.93 -10.64
CA PRO A 114 -16.46 9.69 -10.31
C PRO A 114 -15.53 8.55 -9.95
N GLN A 115 -16.02 7.59 -9.14
CA GLN A 115 -15.22 6.48 -8.64
C GLN A 115 -14.51 5.68 -9.74
N PRO A 116 -15.16 5.29 -10.86
CA PRO A 116 -14.44 4.53 -11.90
C PRO A 116 -13.24 5.28 -12.48
N GLU A 117 -13.38 6.58 -12.69
CA GLU A 117 -12.29 7.40 -13.21
C GLU A 117 -11.19 7.56 -12.16
N ARG A 118 -11.55 7.72 -10.88
CA ARG A 118 -10.59 7.77 -9.78
C ARG A 118 -9.83 6.46 -9.66
N LEU A 119 -10.52 5.34 -9.74
CA LEU A 119 -9.90 4.02 -9.68
C LEU A 119 -8.85 3.85 -10.78
N GLN A 120 -9.18 4.23 -11.99
CA GLN A 120 -8.26 4.13 -13.13
C GLN A 120 -7.01 5.00 -12.91
N LYS A 121 -7.21 6.25 -12.49
CA LYS A 121 -6.09 7.16 -12.22
C LYS A 121 -5.22 6.66 -11.08
N LEU A 122 -5.83 6.20 -10.01
CA LEU A 122 -5.10 5.69 -8.85
C LEU A 122 -4.30 4.45 -9.21
N ASN A 123 -4.85 3.57 -10.04
CA ASN A 123 -4.12 2.39 -10.52
C ASN A 123 -2.90 2.79 -11.36
N GLN A 124 -3.04 3.75 -12.27
CA GLN A 124 -1.93 4.26 -13.07
C GLN A 124 -0.85 4.87 -12.18
N ILE A 125 -1.25 5.62 -11.17
CA ILE A 125 -0.33 6.23 -10.22
C ILE A 125 0.38 5.16 -9.39
N ALA A 126 -0.35 4.15 -8.94
CA ALA A 126 0.23 3.04 -8.19
C ALA A 126 1.31 2.32 -9.01
N ILE A 127 1.02 2.05 -10.27
CA ILE A 127 2.00 1.41 -11.18
C ILE A 127 3.25 2.29 -11.30
N SER A 128 3.07 3.58 -11.54
CA SER A 128 4.16 4.53 -11.72
C SER A 128 5.00 4.66 -10.45
N GLN A 129 4.35 4.87 -9.30
CA GLN A 129 5.06 5.06 -8.03
C GLN A 129 5.79 3.79 -7.59
N MET A 130 5.14 2.64 -7.70
CA MET A 130 5.78 1.39 -7.31
C MET A 130 6.96 1.06 -8.20
N THR A 131 6.88 1.39 -9.49
CA THR A 131 8.01 1.23 -10.41
C THR A 131 9.23 2.02 -9.91
N VAL A 132 9.02 3.27 -9.53
CA VAL A 132 10.10 4.12 -9.02
C VAL A 132 10.60 3.61 -7.67
N LEU A 133 9.71 3.32 -6.74
CA LEU A 133 10.09 2.89 -5.38
C LEU A 133 10.87 1.58 -5.39
N GLU A 134 10.44 0.61 -6.19
CA GLU A 134 11.14 -0.68 -6.30
C GLU A 134 12.50 -0.51 -6.99
N SER A 135 12.60 0.36 -7.98
CA SER A 135 13.86 0.67 -8.65
C SER A 135 14.89 1.26 -7.68
N ILE A 136 14.46 2.18 -6.80
CA ILE A 136 15.34 2.75 -5.77
C ILE A 136 15.81 1.66 -4.81
N GLY A 137 14.90 0.77 -4.39
CA GLY A 137 15.24 -0.36 -3.52
C GLY A 137 16.28 -1.28 -4.12
N GLU A 138 16.11 -1.64 -5.38
CA GLU A 138 17.07 -2.48 -6.11
C GLU A 138 18.44 -1.81 -6.20
N ASN A 139 18.48 -0.54 -6.52
CA ASN A 139 19.74 0.21 -6.62
C ASN A 139 20.47 0.26 -5.28
N ARG A 140 19.76 0.34 -4.16
CA ARG A 140 20.36 0.30 -2.83
C ARG A 140 20.94 -1.05 -2.50
N LEU A 141 20.30 -2.12 -2.94
CA LEU A 141 20.79 -3.48 -2.71
C LEU A 141 22.04 -3.80 -3.53
N LEU A 142 22.19 -3.17 -4.69
CA LEU A 142 23.33 -3.37 -5.58
C LEU A 142 24.57 -2.58 -5.15
N LYS A 143 24.42 -1.66 -4.23
CA LYS A 143 25.52 -0.89 -3.67
C LYS A 143 26.02 -1.52 -2.38
#